data_adb97afcfd19c2111b2078775c640106
#
_entry.id   adb97afcfd19c2111b2078775c640106
#
_cell.length_a   1.000
_cell.length_b   1.000
_cell.length_c   1.000
_cell.angle_alpha   90.00
_cell.angle_beta   90.00
_cell.angle_gamma   90.00
#
_symmetry.space_group_name_H-M   'P 1'
#
loop_
_entity.id
_entity.type
_entity.pdbx_description
1 polymer ?
#
loop_
_entity_poly.entity_id
_entity_poly.type
_entity_poly.pdbx_seq_one_letter_code
_entity_poly.pdbx_strand_id
1 'polypeptide(L)'
;QDIAGSSWQSTWYLEYTGTSMATPNAAGAATLIREYLIEIAQRPSPQGALVKALLVLGAQDINSRDIPNNDEGWGRVNLKETLAPSQGRGIWVDDRSVLTSSGTSKSYVFNVTYANSQLKTVLAWSDYRGSRFASKALVNDLDLEVEAPDGTVYLGNDFANGRSTTGGTKDDINNLEVSSVVTAPPAATSRIHDSHDMNTAEDAALLNKDKTLTTEQD
;
A
#
# COMPACT_ATOMS: atom_id res chain seq x y z
N GLN A 1 12.06 -7.56 12.94
CA GLN A 1 11.73 -8.01 14.32
C GLN A 1 11.12 -9.39 14.28
N ASP A 2 11.54 -10.18 15.22
CA ASP A 2 11.22 -11.57 15.36
C ASP A 2 9.75 -11.79 15.58
N ILE A 3 9.11 -12.46 14.65
CA ILE A 3 7.85 -13.11 14.96
C ILE A 3 8.25 -14.40 15.67
N ALA A 4 8.17 -14.35 16.98
CA ALA A 4 8.57 -15.39 17.88
C ALA A 4 8.13 -16.77 17.42
N GLY A 5 9.07 -17.66 17.29
CA GLY A 5 8.81 -19.06 17.40
C GLY A 5 8.14 -19.40 18.74
N SER A 6 7.47 -20.52 18.82
CA SER A 6 6.79 -20.93 20.03
C SER A 6 7.77 -21.06 21.20
N SER A 7 7.42 -20.52 22.34
CA SER A 7 8.17 -20.63 23.60
C SER A 7 8.14 -22.03 24.23
N TRP A 8 7.76 -23.07 23.50
CA TRP A 8 7.70 -24.44 23.99
C TRP A 8 9.02 -25.15 23.75
N GLN A 9 9.81 -25.29 24.78
CA GLN A 9 10.95 -26.21 24.77
C GLN A 9 10.43 -27.65 24.71
N SER A 10 10.28 -28.15 23.52
CA SER A 10 10.05 -29.59 23.29
C SER A 10 11.11 -30.10 22.32
N THR A 11 11.38 -31.40 22.36
CA THR A 11 12.29 -32.07 21.41
C THR A 11 11.88 -31.93 19.93
N TRP A 12 10.66 -31.41 19.67
CA TRP A 12 10.05 -31.25 18.35
C TRP A 12 10.04 -29.81 17.85
N TYR A 13 10.33 -28.83 18.70
CA TYR A 13 10.28 -27.40 18.37
C TYR A 13 11.54 -26.69 18.86
N LEU A 14 12.06 -25.84 18.01
CA LEU A 14 13.20 -24.97 18.27
C LEU A 14 12.81 -23.53 18.08
N GLU A 15 13.28 -22.64 18.94
CA GLU A 15 13.17 -21.21 18.75
C GLU A 15 14.28 -20.74 17.82
N TYR A 16 13.87 -20.08 16.75
CA TYR A 16 14.77 -19.44 15.79
C TYR A 16 14.33 -18.01 15.50
N THR A 17 15.32 -17.14 15.38
CA THR A 17 15.14 -15.72 15.06
C THR A 17 15.84 -15.42 13.75
N GLY A 18 15.19 -14.67 12.87
CA GLY A 18 15.78 -14.20 11.62
C GLY A 18 14.76 -13.97 10.51
N THR A 19 15.24 -13.37 9.43
CA THR A 19 14.43 -13.09 8.23
C THR A 19 13.82 -14.35 7.61
N SER A 20 14.52 -15.49 7.74
CA SER A 20 14.01 -16.80 7.28
C SER A 20 12.77 -17.28 8.03
N MET A 21 12.54 -16.80 9.27
CA MET A 21 11.34 -17.07 10.07
C MET A 21 10.26 -16.02 9.80
N ALA A 22 10.66 -14.77 9.55
CA ALA A 22 9.73 -13.70 9.21
C ALA A 22 9.08 -13.90 7.83
N THR A 23 9.85 -14.35 6.84
CA THR A 23 9.37 -14.56 5.46
C THR A 23 8.16 -15.50 5.37
N PRO A 24 8.16 -16.74 5.92
CA PRO A 24 6.99 -17.61 5.85
C PRO A 24 5.79 -17.07 6.64
N ASN A 25 6.00 -16.29 7.69
CA ASN A 25 4.91 -15.60 8.38
C ASN A 25 4.24 -14.55 7.48
N ALA A 26 5.03 -13.75 6.76
CA ALA A 26 4.52 -12.80 5.79
C ALA A 26 3.81 -13.53 4.62
N ALA A 27 4.36 -14.65 4.15
CA ALA A 27 3.74 -15.49 3.12
C ALA A 27 2.40 -16.08 3.60
N GLY A 28 2.32 -16.55 4.85
CA GLY A 28 1.08 -16.99 5.47
C GLY A 28 0.04 -15.87 5.56
N ALA A 29 0.46 -14.67 5.95
CA ALA A 29 -0.41 -13.50 5.96
C ALA A 29 -0.92 -13.15 4.55
N ALA A 30 -0.07 -13.21 3.54
CA ALA A 30 -0.46 -13.00 2.15
C ALA A 30 -1.49 -14.05 1.67
N THR A 31 -1.35 -15.31 2.10
CA THR A 31 -2.31 -16.38 1.80
C THR A 31 -3.68 -16.09 2.41
N LEU A 32 -3.73 -15.66 3.68
CA LEU A 32 -4.97 -15.29 4.36
C LEU A 32 -5.64 -14.05 3.72
N ILE A 33 -4.85 -13.07 3.30
CA ILE A 33 -5.39 -11.93 2.52
C ILE A 33 -6.01 -12.42 1.22
N ARG A 34 -5.31 -13.28 0.50
CA ARG A 34 -5.81 -13.83 -0.77
C ARG A 34 -7.10 -14.65 -0.57
N GLU A 35 -7.17 -15.49 0.46
CA GLU A 35 -8.37 -16.23 0.83
C GLU A 35 -9.54 -15.28 1.13
N TYR A 36 -9.32 -14.27 1.95
CA TYR A 36 -10.33 -13.24 2.24
C TYR A 36 -10.82 -12.53 0.97
N LEU A 37 -9.92 -12.17 0.08
CA LEU A 37 -10.29 -11.51 -1.19
C LEU A 37 -11.17 -12.42 -2.04
N ILE A 38 -10.90 -13.71 -2.11
CA ILE A 38 -11.67 -14.68 -2.89
C ILE A 38 -13.02 -14.97 -2.23
N GLU A 39 -13.00 -15.37 -0.96
CA GLU A 39 -14.18 -15.93 -0.30
C GLU A 39 -15.13 -14.85 0.23
N ILE A 40 -14.60 -13.77 0.77
CA ILE A 40 -15.38 -12.73 1.45
C ILE A 40 -15.59 -11.50 0.56
N ALA A 41 -14.53 -10.98 -0.04
CA ALA A 41 -14.60 -9.80 -0.90
C ALA A 41 -15.05 -10.12 -2.34
N GLN A 42 -15.30 -11.40 -2.65
CA GLN A 42 -15.81 -11.90 -3.94
C GLN A 42 -14.95 -11.45 -5.14
N ARG A 43 -13.62 -11.50 -4.96
CA ARG A 43 -12.62 -11.25 -6.00
C ARG A 43 -11.95 -12.56 -6.40
N PRO A 44 -12.43 -13.26 -7.43
CA PRO A 44 -12.02 -14.64 -7.72
C PRO A 44 -10.56 -14.76 -8.18
N SER A 45 -9.97 -13.67 -8.67
CA SER A 45 -8.58 -13.67 -9.16
C SER A 45 -7.86 -12.41 -8.68
N PRO A 46 -7.59 -12.27 -7.36
CA PRO A 46 -6.90 -11.10 -6.85
C PRO A 46 -5.44 -11.09 -7.32
N GLN A 47 -4.99 -9.92 -7.75
CA GLN A 47 -3.65 -9.72 -8.27
C GLN A 47 -2.61 -9.75 -7.15
N GLY A 48 -1.38 -10.17 -7.49
CA GLY A 48 -0.27 -10.16 -6.52
C GLY A 48 0.06 -8.75 -6.02
N ALA A 49 -0.07 -7.75 -6.88
CA ALA A 49 0.09 -6.35 -6.53
C ALA A 49 -0.92 -5.91 -5.46
N LEU A 50 -2.19 -6.33 -5.55
CA LEU A 50 -3.19 -6.06 -4.53
C LEU A 50 -2.83 -6.67 -3.18
N VAL A 51 -2.36 -7.92 -3.17
CA VAL A 51 -1.94 -8.57 -1.93
C VAL A 51 -0.74 -7.84 -1.29
N LYS A 52 0.23 -7.41 -2.13
CA LYS A 52 1.36 -6.57 -1.69
C LYS A 52 0.88 -5.25 -1.08
N ALA A 53 -0.03 -4.55 -1.76
CA ALA A 53 -0.59 -3.29 -1.28
C ALA A 53 -1.32 -3.46 0.06
N LEU A 54 -2.11 -4.52 0.22
CA LEU A 54 -2.84 -4.81 1.46
C LEU A 54 -1.92 -5.14 2.64
N LEU A 55 -0.83 -5.86 2.42
CA LEU A 55 0.19 -6.10 3.46
C LEU A 55 0.77 -4.78 3.97
N VAL A 56 1.13 -3.88 3.05
CA VAL A 56 1.70 -2.57 3.39
C VAL A 56 0.66 -1.63 4.01
N LEU A 57 -0.58 -1.66 3.51
CA LEU A 57 -1.66 -0.82 4.05
C LEU A 57 -1.90 -1.09 5.52
N GLY A 58 -2.02 -2.36 5.90
CA GLY A 58 -2.29 -2.79 7.27
C GLY A 58 -1.07 -2.77 8.18
N ALA A 59 0.13 -2.64 7.64
CA ALA A 59 1.36 -2.67 8.41
C ALA A 59 1.40 -1.59 9.49
N GLN A 60 1.90 -1.98 10.65
CA GLN A 60 1.98 -1.15 11.84
C GLN A 60 3.44 -0.84 12.18
N ASP A 61 3.72 0.43 12.34
CA ASP A 61 4.96 0.95 12.92
C ASP A 61 5.09 0.45 14.37
N ILE A 62 6.23 -0.07 14.75
CA ILE A 62 6.39 -0.77 16.03
C ILE A 62 7.31 -0.07 17.02
N ASN A 63 8.15 0.81 16.56
CA ASN A 63 9.11 1.53 17.40
C ASN A 63 8.80 3.03 17.45
N SER A 64 9.71 3.82 16.93
CA SER A 64 9.50 5.24 16.69
C SER A 64 8.72 5.43 15.38
N ARG A 65 7.96 6.51 15.29
CA ARG A 65 7.22 6.81 14.06
C ARG A 65 8.17 7.30 12.97
N ASP A 66 8.73 6.37 12.21
CA ASP A 66 9.77 6.64 11.22
C ASP A 66 9.73 5.73 9.96
N ILE A 67 8.63 4.98 9.76
CA ILE A 67 8.45 4.16 8.54
C ILE A 67 8.26 5.05 7.30
N PRO A 68 8.79 4.61 6.13
CA PRO A 68 9.60 3.42 5.92
C PRO A 68 11.05 3.61 6.38
N ASN A 69 11.66 2.55 6.91
CA ASN A 69 13.07 2.54 7.31
C ASN A 69 13.74 1.20 7.00
N ASN A 70 15.06 1.11 7.18
CA ASN A 70 15.83 -0.10 6.84
C ASN A 70 15.72 -1.21 7.90
N ASP A 71 15.21 -0.93 9.09
CA ASP A 71 15.12 -1.90 10.17
C ASP A 71 13.81 -2.70 10.11
N GLU A 72 12.70 -2.05 9.80
CA GLU A 72 11.37 -2.66 9.78
C GLU A 72 10.60 -2.45 8.46
N GLY A 73 11.18 -1.77 7.49
CA GLY A 73 10.54 -1.48 6.20
C GLY A 73 9.26 -0.67 6.37
N TRP A 74 8.13 -1.23 5.97
CA TRP A 74 6.79 -0.64 6.14
C TRP A 74 6.13 -0.97 7.48
N GLY A 75 6.84 -1.65 8.39
CA GLY A 75 6.37 -2.04 9.70
C GLY A 75 5.91 -3.50 9.79
N ARG A 76 5.38 -3.87 10.95
CA ARG A 76 4.90 -5.22 11.25
C ARG A 76 3.56 -5.51 10.56
N VAL A 77 3.47 -6.66 9.91
CA VAL A 77 2.22 -7.16 9.32
C VAL A 77 1.10 -7.20 10.36
N ASN A 78 -0.05 -6.64 10.04
CA ASN A 78 -1.22 -6.60 10.92
C ASN A 78 -2.50 -6.92 10.14
N LEU A 79 -2.86 -8.20 10.10
CA LEU A 79 -4.03 -8.69 9.38
C LEU A 79 -5.36 -8.14 9.93
N LYS A 80 -5.41 -7.79 11.21
CA LYS A 80 -6.62 -7.19 11.78
C LYS A 80 -6.93 -5.85 11.10
N GLU A 81 -5.94 -4.99 10.95
CA GLU A 81 -6.11 -3.70 10.28
C GLU A 81 -6.32 -3.87 8.77
N THR A 82 -5.80 -4.97 8.18
CA THR A 82 -5.94 -5.25 6.75
C THR A 82 -7.30 -5.86 6.39
N LEU A 83 -7.85 -6.76 7.21
CA LEU A 83 -9.03 -7.56 6.85
C LEU A 83 -10.29 -7.16 7.63
N ALA A 84 -10.11 -6.68 8.85
CA ALA A 84 -11.20 -6.28 9.75
C ALA A 84 -10.83 -4.98 10.49
N PRO A 85 -10.73 -3.87 9.78
CA PRO A 85 -10.32 -2.60 10.37
C PRO A 85 -11.24 -2.20 11.52
N SER A 86 -10.69 -1.44 12.44
CA SER A 86 -11.41 -0.93 13.61
C SER A 86 -12.65 -0.14 13.20
N GLN A 87 -13.65 -0.08 14.07
CA GLN A 87 -14.88 0.67 13.82
C GLN A 87 -14.57 2.14 13.45
N GLY A 88 -15.23 2.65 12.42
CA GLY A 88 -14.96 3.99 11.87
C GLY A 88 -13.89 4.01 10.76
N ARG A 89 -13.30 2.88 10.42
CA ARG A 89 -12.35 2.74 9.31
C ARG A 89 -12.89 1.84 8.23
N GLY A 90 -12.59 2.15 6.98
CA GLY A 90 -12.92 1.34 5.81
C GLY A 90 -11.72 1.11 4.92
N ILE A 91 -11.81 0.10 4.08
CA ILE A 91 -10.83 -0.19 3.03
C ILE A 91 -11.56 -0.16 1.70
N TRP A 92 -11.02 0.61 0.78
CA TRP A 92 -11.45 0.62 -0.61
C TRP A 92 -10.32 0.05 -1.48
N VAL A 93 -10.69 -0.69 -2.54
CA VAL A 93 -9.74 -1.41 -3.39
C VAL A 93 -10.17 -1.30 -4.85
N ASP A 94 -9.24 -0.91 -5.70
CA ASP A 94 -9.33 -1.11 -7.14
C ASP A 94 -8.14 -1.94 -7.64
N ASP A 95 -8.42 -3.11 -8.19
CA ASP A 95 -7.45 -4.01 -8.84
C ASP A 95 -7.86 -4.33 -10.29
N ARG A 96 -8.71 -3.50 -10.90
CA ARG A 96 -9.25 -3.68 -12.24
C ARG A 96 -8.94 -2.53 -13.17
N SER A 97 -8.55 -1.39 -12.64
CA SER A 97 -8.16 -0.24 -13.45
C SER A 97 -6.82 -0.48 -14.12
N VAL A 98 -6.75 -0.13 -15.39
CA VAL A 98 -5.55 -0.23 -16.20
C VAL A 98 -5.25 1.15 -16.78
N LEU A 99 -4.00 1.59 -16.68
CA LEU A 99 -3.50 2.75 -17.40
C LEU A 99 -2.88 2.23 -18.70
N THR A 100 -3.38 2.69 -19.83
CA THR A 100 -3.06 2.09 -21.15
C THR A 100 -2.07 2.88 -21.98
N SER A 101 -1.70 4.09 -21.53
CA SER A 101 -0.76 4.94 -22.25
C SER A 101 -0.10 5.95 -21.34
N SER A 102 1.11 6.36 -21.67
CA SER A 102 1.85 7.42 -21.01
C SER A 102 1.04 8.72 -20.92
N GLY A 103 1.14 9.40 -19.82
CA GLY A 103 0.41 10.65 -19.53
C GLY A 103 -1.05 10.49 -19.18
N THR A 104 -1.55 9.24 -19.06
CA THR A 104 -2.89 9.00 -18.52
C THR A 104 -2.89 9.04 -17.00
N SER A 105 -4.03 9.42 -16.41
CA SER A 105 -4.20 9.41 -14.97
C SER A 105 -5.56 8.82 -14.57
N LYS A 106 -5.62 8.27 -13.38
CA LYS A 106 -6.86 7.86 -12.73
C LYS A 106 -7.00 8.60 -11.41
N SER A 107 -8.13 9.23 -11.18
CA SER A 107 -8.39 9.98 -9.96
C SER A 107 -9.52 9.33 -9.17
N TYR A 108 -9.41 9.39 -7.85
CA TYR A 108 -10.42 8.92 -6.91
C TYR A 108 -10.63 9.99 -5.84
N VAL A 109 -11.88 10.31 -5.55
CA VAL A 109 -12.24 11.27 -4.52
C VAL A 109 -12.73 10.54 -3.28
N PHE A 110 -12.15 10.84 -2.15
CA PHE A 110 -12.50 10.24 -0.88
C PHE A 110 -13.00 11.30 0.09
N ASN A 111 -14.16 11.09 0.69
CA ASN A 111 -14.68 11.97 1.72
C ASN A 111 -14.26 11.45 3.09
N VAL A 112 -13.38 12.19 3.76
CA VAL A 112 -12.89 11.88 5.10
C VAL A 112 -13.81 12.57 6.11
N THR A 113 -14.63 11.81 6.83
CA THR A 113 -15.68 12.35 7.71
C THR A 113 -15.21 12.79 9.08
N TYR A 114 -14.08 12.26 9.54
CA TYR A 114 -13.55 12.58 10.87
C TYR A 114 -12.30 13.44 10.77
N ALA A 115 -12.28 14.56 11.50
CA ALA A 115 -11.10 15.39 11.62
C ALA A 115 -9.91 14.62 12.22
N ASN A 116 -8.71 14.90 11.75
CA ASN A 116 -7.47 14.25 12.17
C ASN A 116 -7.41 12.74 11.86
N SER A 117 -8.23 12.25 10.96
CA SER A 117 -8.15 10.88 10.48
C SER A 117 -7.00 10.72 9.50
N GLN A 118 -6.39 9.55 9.53
CA GLN A 118 -5.30 9.21 8.62
C GLN A 118 -5.87 8.57 7.35
N LEU A 119 -5.65 9.21 6.21
CA LEU A 119 -5.81 8.61 4.91
C LEU A 119 -4.48 7.95 4.52
N LYS A 120 -4.45 6.63 4.43
CA LYS A 120 -3.30 5.88 3.92
C LYS A 120 -3.66 5.30 2.55
N THR A 121 -2.95 5.70 1.54
CA THR A 121 -3.12 5.24 0.16
C THR A 121 -1.90 4.43 -0.24
N VAL A 122 -2.13 3.29 -0.88
CA VAL A 122 -1.05 2.43 -1.37
C VAL A 122 -1.33 2.09 -2.83
N LEU A 123 -0.40 2.45 -3.70
CA LEU A 123 -0.33 2.05 -5.09
C LEU A 123 0.70 0.93 -5.23
N ALA A 124 0.35 -0.18 -5.84
CA ALA A 124 1.29 -1.23 -6.21
C ALA A 124 0.91 -1.80 -7.58
N TRP A 125 1.90 -2.16 -8.35
CA TRP A 125 1.68 -2.74 -9.67
C TRP A 125 2.68 -3.85 -9.97
N SER A 126 2.27 -4.74 -10.88
CA SER A 126 3.15 -5.76 -11.44
C SER A 126 3.84 -5.17 -12.66
N ASP A 127 5.10 -4.83 -12.49
CA ASP A 127 5.87 -4.22 -13.56
C ASP A 127 6.41 -5.25 -14.55
N TYR A 128 6.66 -4.81 -15.77
CA TYR A 128 7.31 -5.62 -16.79
C TYR A 128 8.78 -5.85 -16.43
N ARG A 129 9.36 -6.95 -16.91
CA ARG A 129 10.78 -7.25 -16.65
C ARG A 129 11.69 -6.20 -17.27
N GLY A 130 12.50 -5.55 -16.47
CA GLY A 130 13.55 -4.67 -16.94
C GLY A 130 14.67 -5.38 -17.71
N SER A 131 15.44 -4.61 -18.47
CA SER A 131 16.66 -5.13 -19.11
C SER A 131 17.71 -5.48 -18.05
N ARG A 132 18.49 -6.55 -18.31
CA ARG A 132 19.60 -6.95 -17.41
C ARG A 132 20.69 -5.89 -17.26
N PHE A 133 20.77 -4.98 -18.21
CA PHE A 133 21.80 -3.93 -18.27
C PHE A 133 21.20 -2.54 -18.01
N ALA A 134 19.92 -2.45 -17.64
CA ALA A 134 19.31 -1.18 -17.28
C ALA A 134 19.85 -0.69 -15.93
N SER A 135 20.07 0.59 -15.80
CA SER A 135 20.43 1.24 -14.53
C SER A 135 19.25 1.26 -13.55
N LYS A 136 18.01 1.26 -14.05
CA LYS A 136 16.77 1.12 -13.30
C LYS A 136 16.03 -0.14 -13.73
N ALA A 137 15.51 -0.88 -12.78
CA ALA A 137 14.72 -2.08 -13.04
C ALA A 137 13.28 -1.76 -13.44
N LEU A 138 12.76 -0.62 -12.97
CA LEU A 138 11.41 -0.15 -13.25
C LEU A 138 11.25 0.17 -14.74
N VAL A 139 10.21 -0.38 -15.36
CA VAL A 139 9.86 -0.19 -16.78
C VAL A 139 8.67 0.76 -16.91
N ASN A 140 7.63 0.52 -16.11
CA ASN A 140 6.47 1.38 -16.02
C ASN A 140 6.56 2.17 -14.72
N ASP A 141 6.64 3.48 -14.84
CA ASP A 141 6.82 4.40 -13.73
C ASP A 141 5.48 5.09 -13.43
N LEU A 142 4.80 4.60 -12.40
CA LEU A 142 3.52 5.12 -11.93
C LEU A 142 3.73 5.97 -10.70
N ASP A 143 3.15 7.15 -10.69
CA ASP A 143 3.21 8.09 -9.58
C ASP A 143 1.88 8.14 -8.81
N LEU A 144 1.95 8.08 -7.50
CA LEU A 144 0.84 8.33 -6.60
C LEU A 144 0.89 9.78 -6.11
N GLU A 145 -0.19 10.51 -6.33
CA GLU A 145 -0.38 11.84 -5.77
C GLU A 145 -1.64 11.87 -4.90
N VAL A 146 -1.56 12.44 -3.72
CA VAL A 146 -2.70 12.67 -2.83
C VAL A 146 -2.84 14.16 -2.61
N GLU A 147 -3.95 14.73 -3.07
CA GLU A 147 -4.28 16.14 -2.89
C GLU A 147 -5.22 16.29 -1.70
N ALA A 148 -4.79 17.07 -0.71
CA ALA A 148 -5.61 17.42 0.44
C ALA A 148 -6.65 18.51 0.08
N PRO A 149 -7.68 18.76 0.91
CA PRO A 149 -8.74 19.72 0.64
C PRO A 149 -8.27 21.17 0.46
N ASP A 150 -7.11 21.50 1.00
CA ASP A 150 -6.47 22.81 0.88
C ASP A 150 -5.62 22.96 -0.39
N GLY A 151 -5.60 21.94 -1.25
CA GLY A 151 -4.80 21.89 -2.47
C GLY A 151 -3.35 21.46 -2.25
N THR A 152 -2.97 21.07 -1.04
CA THR A 152 -1.63 20.53 -0.76
C THR A 152 -1.48 19.14 -1.40
N VAL A 153 -0.42 18.95 -2.19
CA VAL A 153 -0.13 17.68 -2.86
C VAL A 153 0.98 16.94 -2.13
N TYR A 154 0.72 15.66 -1.86
CA TYR A 154 1.65 14.71 -1.27
C TYR A 154 2.01 13.66 -2.30
N LEU A 155 3.30 13.48 -2.56
CA LEU A 155 3.80 12.46 -3.48
C LEU A 155 3.92 11.10 -2.78
N GLY A 156 3.85 10.03 -3.55
CA GLY A 156 4.13 8.68 -3.06
C GLY A 156 5.56 8.57 -2.57
N ASN A 157 5.75 7.79 -1.52
CA ASN A 157 7.05 7.51 -0.90
C ASN A 157 7.84 8.73 -0.37
N ASP A 158 7.23 9.91 -0.32
CA ASP A 158 7.83 11.10 0.29
C ASP A 158 7.42 11.20 1.77
N PHE A 159 8.32 10.78 2.68
CA PHE A 159 8.04 10.61 4.10
C PHE A 159 9.02 11.37 5.00
N ALA A 160 8.47 11.94 6.07
CA ALA A 160 9.22 12.41 7.21
C ALA A 160 8.48 12.05 8.51
N ASN A 161 9.19 11.49 9.47
CA ASN A 161 8.63 11.09 10.78
C ASN A 161 7.38 10.18 10.66
N GLY A 162 7.42 9.20 9.74
CA GLY A 162 6.36 8.22 9.52
C GLY A 162 5.07 8.76 8.93
N ARG A 163 5.13 9.93 8.25
CA ARG A 163 4.00 10.55 7.54
C ARG A 163 4.47 11.11 6.21
N SER A 164 3.55 11.19 5.27
CA SER A 164 3.84 11.91 4.03
C SER A 164 4.14 13.38 4.29
N THR A 165 5.14 13.88 3.59
CA THR A 165 5.56 15.28 3.57
C THR A 165 5.43 15.87 2.17
N THR A 166 5.75 17.14 2.02
CA THR A 166 5.65 17.87 0.75
C THR A 166 7.02 18.35 0.31
N GLY A 167 7.18 18.55 -1.01
CA GLY A 167 8.40 19.13 -1.58
C GLY A 167 9.49 18.13 -1.93
N GLY A 168 9.21 16.82 -1.81
CA GLY A 168 10.07 15.77 -2.31
C GLY A 168 10.00 15.60 -3.83
N THR A 169 10.53 14.49 -4.30
CA THR A 169 10.53 14.09 -5.72
C THR A 169 9.74 12.79 -5.88
N LYS A 170 9.20 12.58 -7.07
CA LYS A 170 8.54 11.32 -7.44
C LYS A 170 9.51 10.15 -7.33
N ASP A 171 8.99 8.99 -6.94
CA ASP A 171 9.78 7.76 -6.82
C ASP A 171 9.83 7.06 -8.17
N ASP A 172 10.98 7.07 -8.80
CA ASP A 172 11.24 6.48 -10.11
C ASP A 172 11.94 5.11 -10.04
N ILE A 173 11.89 4.43 -8.88
CA ILE A 173 12.64 3.20 -8.62
C ILE A 173 11.72 2.04 -8.20
N ASN A 174 10.68 2.32 -7.41
CA ASN A 174 9.86 1.31 -6.77
C ASN A 174 8.52 1.10 -7.49
N ASN A 175 8.08 -0.16 -7.58
CA ASN A 175 6.73 -0.53 -8.02
C ASN A 175 5.75 -0.64 -6.83
N LEU A 176 5.94 0.20 -5.85
CA LEU A 176 5.08 0.41 -4.71
C LEU A 176 5.23 1.84 -4.24
N GLU A 177 4.13 2.57 -4.17
CA GLU A 177 4.09 3.90 -3.60
C GLU A 177 3.05 4.02 -2.50
N VAL A 178 3.40 4.74 -1.47
CA VAL A 178 2.55 4.93 -0.30
C VAL A 178 2.46 6.41 0.02
N SER A 179 1.26 6.87 0.32
CA SER A 179 1.01 8.16 0.93
C SER A 179 0.21 7.99 2.21
N SER A 180 0.56 8.72 3.25
CA SER A 180 -0.05 8.65 4.58
C SER A 180 -0.26 10.06 5.11
N VAL A 181 -1.45 10.59 4.87
CA VAL A 181 -1.80 11.98 5.15
C VAL A 181 -2.82 12.04 6.29
N VAL A 182 -2.64 12.99 7.19
CA VAL A 182 -3.67 13.34 8.18
C VAL A 182 -4.47 14.52 7.63
N THR A 183 -5.71 14.26 7.25
CA THR A 183 -6.56 15.26 6.61
C THR A 183 -7.52 15.92 7.59
N ALA A 184 -7.82 17.19 7.33
CA ALA A 184 -9.02 17.84 7.86
C ALA A 184 -10.20 17.59 6.90
N PRO A 185 -11.46 17.42 7.40
CA PRO A 185 -12.61 17.29 6.50
C PRO A 185 -12.77 18.53 5.60
N PRO A 186 -13.36 18.44 4.39
CA PRO A 186 -14.20 17.35 3.91
C PRO A 186 -13.69 16.50 2.76
N ALA A 187 -12.58 16.66 2.10
CA ALA A 187 -12.25 15.73 1.01
C ALA A 187 -10.75 15.67 0.69
N ALA A 188 -10.26 14.48 0.41
CA ALA A 188 -8.94 14.29 -0.20
C ALA A 188 -9.10 13.58 -1.56
N THR A 189 -8.37 14.03 -2.56
CA THR A 189 -8.34 13.39 -3.89
C THR A 189 -7.03 12.62 -4.05
N SER A 190 -7.11 11.34 -4.35
CA SER A 190 -5.93 10.56 -4.74
C SER A 190 -5.89 10.44 -6.26
N ARG A 191 -4.73 10.73 -6.84
CA ARG A 191 -4.47 10.59 -8.28
C ARG A 191 -3.33 9.64 -8.49
N ILE A 192 -3.45 8.85 -9.54
CA ILE A 192 -2.38 8.00 -10.06
C ILE A 192 -2.04 8.55 -11.44
N HIS A 193 -0.81 8.88 -11.64
CA HIS A 193 -0.29 9.30 -12.93
C HIS A 193 0.69 8.28 -13.46
N ASP A 194 0.72 8.16 -14.78
CA ASP A 194 1.78 7.49 -15.48
C ASP A 194 2.75 8.53 -16.04
N SER A 195 4.00 8.45 -15.63
CA SER A 195 5.06 9.37 -16.05
C SER A 195 5.91 8.85 -17.22
N HIS A 196 5.72 7.59 -17.65
CA HIS A 196 6.55 6.96 -18.70
C HIS A 196 5.74 6.13 -19.72
N ASP A 197 6.37 5.81 -20.86
CA ASP A 197 5.80 4.99 -21.93
C ASP A 197 5.44 3.58 -21.44
N MET A 198 4.13 3.32 -21.28
CA MET A 198 3.60 2.04 -20.80
C MET A 198 3.52 1.01 -21.92
N ASN A 199 4.22 -0.09 -21.73
CA ASN A 199 3.89 -1.36 -22.37
C ASN A 199 3.18 -2.25 -21.34
N THR A 200 1.88 -2.06 -21.18
CA THR A 200 0.99 -2.84 -20.30
C THR A 200 1.38 -2.88 -18.81
N ALA A 201 0.97 -1.88 -18.04
CA ALA A 201 0.84 -2.04 -16.58
C ALA A 201 -0.47 -2.77 -16.29
N GLU A 202 -0.37 -4.03 -15.96
CA GLU A 202 -1.48 -4.77 -15.38
C GLU A 202 -1.44 -4.50 -13.87
N ASP A 203 -2.57 -4.00 -13.32
CA ASP A 203 -2.90 -4.04 -11.90
C ASP A 203 -2.29 -2.97 -10.97
N ALA A 204 -2.85 -1.78 -10.99
CA ALA A 204 -2.69 -0.83 -9.89
C ALA A 204 -3.73 -1.11 -8.78
N ALA A 205 -3.30 -1.19 -7.53
CA ALA A 205 -4.18 -1.34 -6.37
C ALA A 205 -4.10 -0.10 -5.47
N LEU A 206 -5.24 0.56 -5.28
CA LEU A 206 -5.36 1.74 -4.42
C LEU A 206 -6.22 1.42 -3.19
N LEU A 207 -5.76 1.76 -2.01
CA LEU A 207 -6.41 1.38 -0.75
C LEU A 207 -6.55 2.55 0.22
N ASN A 208 -7.75 2.74 0.77
CA ASN A 208 -8.08 3.78 1.74
C ASN A 208 -8.63 3.20 3.06
N LYS A 209 -8.39 3.90 4.15
CA LYS A 209 -8.67 3.45 5.53
C LYS A 209 -9.86 4.15 6.23
N ASP A 210 -10.74 4.87 5.55
CA ASP A 210 -11.88 5.54 6.19
C ASP A 210 -13.26 5.13 5.64
N LYS A 211 -14.23 5.01 6.54
CA LYS A 211 -15.51 4.31 6.37
C LYS A 211 -16.69 5.21 5.95
N THR A 212 -16.54 6.11 5.03
CA THR A 212 -17.69 6.62 4.28
C THR A 212 -17.21 7.08 2.91
N LEU A 213 -17.23 6.17 1.97
CA LEU A 213 -16.85 6.43 0.59
C LEU A 213 -18.11 6.59 -0.23
N THR A 214 -18.43 7.81 -0.61
CA THR A 214 -19.28 8.08 -1.75
C THR A 214 -18.35 8.38 -2.92
N THR A 215 -18.28 7.46 -3.88
CA THR A 215 -17.68 7.74 -5.18
C THR A 215 -18.70 8.51 -6.00
N GLU A 216 -18.48 9.78 -6.25
CA GLU A 216 -19.11 10.43 -7.39
C GLU A 216 -18.32 10.01 -8.62
N GLN A 217 -18.96 9.25 -9.49
CA GLN A 217 -18.49 8.98 -10.84
C GLN A 217 -19.07 10.05 -11.74
N ASP A 218 -18.20 10.82 -12.35
CA ASP A 218 -18.51 11.57 -13.56
C ASP A 218 -18.38 10.68 -14.80
#